data_8e705b07e6f3cfe0abab2897cfe25277
#
_entry.id   8e705b07e6f3cfe0abab2897cfe25277
#
_cell.length_a   1.000
_cell.length_b   1.000
_cell.length_c   1.000
_cell.angle_alpha   90.00
_cell.angle_beta   90.00
_cell.angle_gamma   90.00
#
_symmetry.space_group_name_H-M   'P 1'
#
loop_
_entity.id
_entity.type
_entity.pdbx_description
1 polymer ?
#
loop_
_entity_poly.entity_id
_entity_poly.type
_entity_poly.pdbx_seq_one_letter_code
_entity_poly.pdbx_strand_id
1 'polypeptide(L)'
;MSKEALKIISDAMSEMGLNYEFMEWTSEPSYPYFTGEYQEVPPISEDGEQETSFILNGFARDVGDDKTAYLELENAKEKIASYFSKVSGKTVITEKGSAVAVFYANSLVIPTGDAELKRLQINLTIKEWSVN
;
A
#
# COMPACT_ATOMS: atom_id res chain seq x y z
N MET A 1 4.55 -12.54 -4.88
CA MET A 1 3.23 -12.11 -4.41
C MET A 1 2.17 -12.59 -5.40
N SER A 2 1.10 -13.15 -4.90
CA SER A 2 0.06 -13.73 -5.75
C SER A 2 -0.81 -12.66 -6.42
N LYS A 3 -1.49 -13.03 -7.51
CA LYS A 3 -2.46 -12.14 -8.15
C LYS A 3 -3.61 -11.81 -7.22
N GLU A 4 -4.00 -12.76 -6.37
CA GLU A 4 -5.06 -12.58 -5.37
C GLU A 4 -4.67 -11.52 -4.35
N ALA A 5 -3.41 -11.52 -3.89
CA ALA A 5 -2.91 -10.50 -2.96
C ALA A 5 -2.87 -9.13 -3.61
N LEU A 6 -2.44 -9.04 -4.87
CA LEU A 6 -2.45 -7.77 -5.63
C LEU A 6 -3.87 -7.23 -5.76
N LYS A 7 -4.84 -8.11 -6.03
CA LYS A 7 -6.25 -7.73 -6.13
C LYS A 7 -6.80 -7.22 -4.79
N ILE A 8 -6.41 -7.86 -3.69
CA ILE A 8 -6.83 -7.45 -2.35
C ILE A 8 -6.36 -6.02 -2.05
N ILE A 9 -5.11 -5.68 -2.40
CA ILE A 9 -4.59 -4.33 -2.23
C ILE A 9 -5.37 -3.34 -3.10
N SER A 10 -5.58 -3.66 -4.37
CA SER A 10 -6.31 -2.80 -5.30
C SER A 10 -7.74 -2.55 -4.84
N ASP A 11 -8.44 -3.60 -4.43
CA ASP A 11 -9.82 -3.50 -3.93
C ASP A 11 -9.88 -2.67 -2.64
N ALA A 12 -8.91 -2.85 -1.75
CA ALA A 12 -8.82 -2.09 -0.50
C ALA A 12 -8.62 -0.59 -0.77
N MET A 13 -7.73 -0.25 -1.68
CA MET A 13 -7.48 1.16 -2.03
C MET A 13 -8.74 1.79 -2.64
N SER A 14 -9.44 1.07 -3.51
CA SER A 14 -10.70 1.51 -4.08
C SER A 14 -11.78 1.68 -3.01
N GLU A 15 -11.89 0.74 -2.09
CA GLU A 15 -12.86 0.78 -0.99
C GLU A 15 -12.61 1.97 -0.05
N MET A 16 -11.34 2.33 0.15
CA MET A 16 -10.96 3.52 0.92
C MET A 16 -11.13 4.84 0.15
N GLY A 17 -11.46 4.76 -1.14
CA GLY A 17 -11.61 5.94 -1.99
C GLY A 17 -10.29 6.59 -2.38
N LEU A 18 -9.21 5.84 -2.40
CA LEU A 18 -7.88 6.33 -2.73
C LEU A 18 -7.52 6.00 -4.18
N ASN A 19 -6.91 6.96 -4.89
CA ASN A 19 -6.43 6.76 -6.26
C ASN A 19 -5.20 5.87 -6.22
N TYR A 20 -5.23 4.77 -6.95
CA TYR A 20 -4.16 3.77 -6.88
C TYR A 20 -3.96 3.08 -8.23
N GLU A 21 -2.69 2.92 -8.62
CA GLU A 21 -2.28 2.06 -9.74
C GLU A 21 -1.06 1.26 -9.32
N PHE A 22 -0.95 0.05 -9.86
CA PHE A 22 0.18 -0.83 -9.57
C PHE A 22 1.37 -0.48 -10.49
N MET A 23 2.54 -0.42 -9.90
CA MET A 23 3.85 -0.16 -10.51
C MET A 23 4.06 1.29 -10.94
N GLU A 24 3.22 1.84 -11.78
CA GLU A 24 3.37 3.21 -12.26
C GLU A 24 2.02 3.86 -12.52
N TRP A 25 1.97 5.19 -12.45
CA TRP A 25 0.78 5.94 -12.77
C TRP A 25 0.80 6.28 -14.26
N THR A 26 -0.19 5.79 -14.99
CA THR A 26 -0.24 5.88 -16.45
C THR A 26 -1.17 6.98 -16.98
N SER A 27 -2.05 7.50 -16.13
CA SER A 27 -2.97 8.58 -16.50
C SER A 27 -2.47 9.92 -15.95
N GLU A 28 -3.14 11.01 -16.31
CA GLU A 28 -2.84 12.32 -15.75
C GLU A 28 -3.09 12.30 -14.24
N PRO A 29 -2.11 12.74 -13.41
CA PRO A 29 -2.26 12.58 -11.96
C PRO A 29 -3.37 13.43 -11.36
N SER A 30 -4.17 12.79 -10.51
CA SER A 30 -5.17 13.44 -9.66
C SER A 30 -4.69 13.29 -8.22
N TYR A 31 -4.22 14.36 -7.63
CA TYR A 31 -3.62 14.32 -6.29
C TYR A 31 -4.67 14.26 -5.19
N PRO A 32 -4.42 13.52 -4.09
CA PRO A 32 -3.29 12.60 -3.92
C PRO A 32 -3.48 11.30 -4.71
N TYR A 33 -2.38 10.70 -5.15
CA TYR A 33 -2.44 9.38 -5.79
C TYR A 33 -1.35 8.47 -5.22
N PHE A 34 -1.55 7.17 -5.42
CA PHE A 34 -0.65 6.14 -4.88
C PHE A 34 -0.25 5.17 -5.98
N THR A 35 1.01 4.77 -5.95
CA THR A 35 1.49 3.65 -6.76
C THR A 35 1.98 2.55 -5.83
N GLY A 36 1.79 1.29 -6.24
CA GLY A 36 2.23 0.15 -5.46
C GLY A 36 3.36 -0.61 -6.13
N GLU A 37 4.30 -1.08 -5.33
CA GLU A 37 5.38 -1.95 -5.77
C GLU A 37 5.71 -2.94 -4.66
N TYR A 38 6.38 -4.05 -4.97
CA TYR A 38 6.72 -5.01 -3.95
C TYR A 38 8.08 -5.62 -4.19
N GLN A 39 8.65 -6.15 -3.10
CA GLN A 39 9.87 -6.92 -3.12
C GLN A 39 9.61 -8.22 -2.37
N GLU A 40 9.76 -9.32 -3.07
CA GLU A 40 9.63 -10.64 -2.46
C GLU A 40 10.90 -11.01 -1.72
N VAL A 41 10.73 -11.67 -0.59
CA VAL A 41 11.84 -12.33 0.12
C VAL A 41 11.67 -13.84 -0.01
N PRO A 42 12.76 -14.62 0.00
CA PRO A 42 12.64 -16.08 -0.06
C PRO A 42 11.82 -16.60 1.10
N PRO A 43 11.02 -17.67 0.89
CA PRO A 43 10.31 -18.31 1.99
C PRO A 43 11.28 -18.80 3.05
N ILE A 44 11.03 -18.44 4.31
CA ILE A 44 11.87 -18.86 5.44
C ILE A 44 11.26 -20.01 6.22
N SER A 45 10.09 -20.45 5.82
CA SER A 45 9.29 -21.44 6.54
C SER A 45 8.96 -22.61 5.61
N GLU A 46 9.02 -23.81 6.15
CA GLU A 46 8.67 -25.03 5.42
C GLU A 46 7.17 -25.23 5.28
N ASP A 47 6.36 -24.43 5.96
CA ASP A 47 4.89 -24.55 5.95
C ASP A 47 4.22 -23.76 4.83
N GLY A 48 4.97 -23.23 3.88
CA GLY A 48 4.44 -22.54 2.72
C GLY A 48 4.07 -21.07 2.97
N GLU A 49 4.51 -20.48 4.09
CA GLU A 49 4.34 -19.07 4.35
C GLU A 49 5.32 -18.26 3.49
N GLN A 50 4.81 -17.26 2.79
CA GLN A 50 5.61 -16.29 2.06
C GLN A 50 5.31 -14.90 2.59
N GLU A 51 6.36 -14.14 2.87
CA GLU A 51 6.26 -12.75 3.31
C GLU A 51 6.75 -11.83 2.22
N THR A 52 6.00 -10.78 1.95
CA THR A 52 6.33 -9.77 0.95
C THR A 52 6.25 -8.40 1.58
N SER A 53 7.23 -7.54 1.29
CA SER A 53 7.15 -6.12 1.62
C SER A 53 6.49 -5.40 0.45
N PHE A 54 5.35 -4.78 0.71
CA PHE A 54 4.60 -4.02 -0.29
C PHE A 54 4.73 -2.54 0.04
N ILE A 55 5.09 -1.75 -0.97
CA ILE A 55 5.35 -0.32 -0.80
C ILE A 55 4.29 0.47 -1.55
N LEU A 56 3.59 1.34 -0.82
CA LEU A 56 2.69 2.33 -1.39
C LEU A 56 3.41 3.67 -1.40
N ASN A 57 3.61 4.23 -2.58
CA ASN A 57 4.17 5.57 -2.73
C ASN A 57 3.03 6.55 -2.96
N GLY A 58 2.79 7.42 -2.00
CA GLY A 58 1.76 8.44 -2.08
C GLY A 58 2.35 9.78 -2.48
N PHE A 59 1.69 10.44 -3.43
CA PHE A 59 2.10 11.75 -3.93
C PHE A 59 0.96 12.74 -3.80
N ALA A 60 1.29 13.95 -3.33
CA ALA A 60 0.38 15.07 -3.29
C ALA A 60 1.13 16.34 -3.64
N ARG A 61 0.42 17.33 -4.14
CA ARG A 61 1.03 18.60 -4.57
C ARG A 61 0.34 19.78 -3.88
N ASP A 62 1.14 20.70 -3.35
CA ASP A 62 0.66 21.98 -2.86
C ASP A 62 0.18 22.81 -4.05
N VAL A 63 -0.97 23.48 -3.92
CA VAL A 63 -1.55 24.31 -4.97
C VAL A 63 -1.56 25.77 -4.52
N GLY A 64 -0.79 26.59 -5.20
CA GLY A 64 -0.68 28.02 -4.87
C GLY A 64 -0.18 28.24 -3.44
N ASP A 65 -0.92 29.01 -2.67
CA ASP A 65 -0.61 29.29 -1.26
C ASP A 65 -1.15 28.22 -0.31
N ASP A 66 -1.87 27.24 -0.84
CA ASP A 66 -2.48 26.17 -0.08
C ASP A 66 -1.48 25.02 0.14
N LYS A 67 -1.02 24.86 1.37
CA LYS A 67 0.03 23.89 1.71
C LYS A 67 -0.56 22.70 2.47
N THR A 68 -1.47 22.00 1.81
CA THR A 68 -2.22 20.88 2.39
C THR A 68 -1.74 19.50 1.94
N ALA A 69 -0.70 19.42 1.08
CA ALA A 69 -0.26 18.16 0.49
C ALA A 69 0.11 17.12 1.55
N TYR A 70 0.92 17.47 2.55
CA TYR A 70 1.29 16.54 3.61
C TYR A 70 0.09 16.13 4.46
N LEU A 71 -0.85 17.05 4.70
CA LEU A 71 -2.05 16.73 5.45
C LEU A 71 -2.91 15.70 4.71
N GLU A 72 -3.05 15.85 3.40
CA GLU A 72 -3.76 14.88 2.56
C GLU A 72 -3.12 13.50 2.62
N LEU A 73 -1.79 13.44 2.54
CA LEU A 73 -1.04 12.19 2.64
C LEU A 73 -1.17 11.56 4.03
N GLU A 74 -1.11 12.36 5.09
CA GLU A 74 -1.28 11.88 6.46
C GLU A 74 -2.69 11.33 6.69
N ASN A 75 -3.71 11.98 6.15
CA ASN A 75 -5.08 11.51 6.25
C ASN A 75 -5.26 10.16 5.52
N ALA A 76 -4.65 10.02 4.35
CA ALA A 76 -4.67 8.75 3.62
C ALA A 76 -3.91 7.67 4.38
N LYS A 77 -2.76 8.00 4.97
CA LYS A 77 -1.99 7.07 5.79
C LYS A 77 -2.81 6.55 6.97
N GLU A 78 -3.56 7.43 7.65
CA GLU A 78 -4.41 7.03 8.76
C GLU A 78 -5.49 6.05 8.32
N LYS A 79 -6.11 6.27 7.17
CA LYS A 79 -7.08 5.33 6.60
C LYS A 79 -6.45 3.96 6.34
N ILE A 80 -5.28 3.95 5.72
CA ILE A 80 -4.55 2.73 5.39
C ILE A 80 -4.14 1.98 6.65
N ALA A 81 -3.60 2.70 7.65
CA ALA A 81 -3.16 2.11 8.90
C ALA A 81 -4.33 1.54 9.72
N SER A 82 -5.50 2.15 9.61
CA SER A 82 -6.72 1.62 10.26
C SER A 82 -7.28 0.42 9.52
N TYR A 83 -7.25 0.45 8.19
CA TYR A 83 -7.75 -0.63 7.36
C TYR A 83 -6.89 -1.90 7.50
N PHE A 84 -5.57 -1.73 7.50
CA PHE A 84 -4.59 -2.79 7.68
C PHE A 84 -3.91 -2.63 9.03
N SER A 85 -4.60 -2.95 10.11
CA SER A 85 -4.09 -2.76 11.46
C SER A 85 -2.72 -3.41 11.65
N LYS A 86 -1.81 -2.69 12.32
CA LYS A 86 -0.47 -3.18 12.64
C LYS A 86 -0.50 -4.42 13.54
N VAL A 87 -1.49 -4.51 14.40
CA VAL A 87 -1.60 -5.59 15.39
C VAL A 87 -2.33 -6.81 14.82
N SER A 88 -3.52 -6.59 14.25
CA SER A 88 -4.38 -7.68 13.78
C SER A 88 -4.35 -7.87 12.26
N GLY A 89 -3.98 -6.83 11.51
CA GLY A 89 -4.00 -6.87 10.06
C GLY A 89 -5.39 -7.09 9.49
N LYS A 90 -5.45 -7.35 8.20
CA LYS A 90 -6.65 -7.80 7.52
C LYS A 90 -6.37 -9.11 6.81
N THR A 91 -7.10 -10.15 7.16
CA THR A 91 -6.91 -11.49 6.59
C THR A 91 -8.08 -11.80 5.66
N VAL A 92 -7.76 -12.29 4.47
CA VAL A 92 -8.74 -12.72 3.48
C VAL A 92 -8.44 -14.15 3.08
N ILE A 93 -9.46 -14.99 3.06
CA ILE A 93 -9.35 -16.34 2.52
C ILE A 93 -9.75 -16.27 1.06
N THR A 94 -8.87 -16.71 0.16
CA THR A 94 -9.12 -16.67 -1.27
C THR A 94 -10.05 -17.80 -1.70
N GLU A 95 -10.60 -17.71 -2.91
CA GLU A 95 -11.46 -18.76 -3.47
C GLU A 95 -10.75 -20.11 -3.58
N LYS A 96 -9.41 -20.08 -3.69
CA LYS A 96 -8.59 -21.29 -3.76
C LYS A 96 -8.27 -21.88 -2.39
N GLY A 97 -8.74 -21.25 -1.31
CA GLY A 97 -8.50 -21.71 0.05
C GLY A 97 -7.17 -21.24 0.65
N SER A 98 -6.39 -20.46 -0.08
CA SER A 98 -5.19 -19.85 0.51
C SER A 98 -5.58 -18.64 1.37
N ALA A 99 -4.69 -18.23 2.26
CA ALA A 99 -4.92 -17.08 3.13
C ALA A 99 -3.93 -15.96 2.81
N VAL A 100 -4.40 -14.73 2.83
CA VAL A 100 -3.59 -13.53 2.66
C VAL A 100 -3.87 -12.59 3.83
N ALA A 101 -2.83 -12.19 4.54
CA ALA A 101 -2.95 -11.21 5.62
C ALA A 101 -2.09 -9.99 5.29
N VAL A 102 -2.65 -8.80 5.47
CA VAL A 102 -1.99 -7.53 5.17
C VAL A 102 -1.92 -6.70 6.44
N PHE A 103 -0.73 -6.22 6.76
CA PHE A 103 -0.45 -5.43 7.96
C PHE A 103 0.23 -4.12 7.59
N TYR A 104 -0.22 -3.04 8.21
CA TYR A 104 0.54 -1.79 8.15
C TYR A 104 1.82 -1.96 8.98
N ALA A 105 2.97 -1.64 8.38
CA ALA A 105 4.24 -1.72 9.08
C ALA A 105 4.71 -0.35 9.56
N ASN A 106 5.02 0.55 8.63
CA ASN A 106 5.49 1.89 8.95
C ASN A 106 5.35 2.82 7.75
N SER A 107 5.74 4.08 7.93
CA SER A 107 5.79 5.04 6.84
C SER A 107 6.92 6.02 7.05
N LEU A 108 7.37 6.65 5.96
CA LEU A 108 8.37 7.71 6.01
C LEU A 108 8.15 8.71 4.88
N VAL A 109 8.53 9.97 5.17
CA VAL A 109 8.49 11.05 4.18
C VAL A 109 9.73 10.94 3.31
N ILE A 110 9.56 10.99 1.99
CA ILE A 110 10.65 10.93 1.02
C ILE A 110 10.78 12.30 0.35
N PRO A 111 11.95 12.94 0.40
CA PRO A 111 12.17 14.18 -0.33
C PRO A 111 12.07 13.97 -1.84
N THR A 112 11.46 14.91 -2.56
CA THR A 112 11.28 14.81 -4.02
C THR A 112 12.21 15.73 -4.80
N GLY A 113 12.79 16.73 -4.14
CA GLY A 113 13.54 17.80 -4.81
C GLY A 113 12.65 18.91 -5.38
N ASP A 114 11.33 18.73 -5.36
CA ASP A 114 10.34 19.73 -5.77
C ASP A 114 9.62 20.22 -4.51
N ALA A 115 9.70 21.52 -4.22
CA ALA A 115 9.13 22.09 -2.98
C ALA A 115 7.62 21.94 -2.88
N GLU A 116 6.91 21.81 -4.00
CA GLU A 116 5.46 21.67 -4.03
C GLU A 116 4.98 20.22 -4.05
N LEU A 117 5.84 19.31 -4.50
CA LEU A 117 5.50 17.88 -4.58
C LEU A 117 5.94 17.16 -3.31
N LYS A 118 5.01 16.53 -2.64
CA LYS A 118 5.27 15.76 -1.42
C LYS A 118 5.08 14.27 -1.70
N ARG A 119 5.94 13.46 -1.07
CA ARG A 119 5.90 12.01 -1.20
C ARG A 119 5.94 11.35 0.16
N LEU A 120 5.04 10.39 0.36
CA LEU A 120 5.01 9.56 1.56
C LEU A 120 5.11 8.10 1.13
N GLN A 121 6.07 7.37 1.70
CA GLN A 121 6.19 5.94 1.48
C GLN A 121 5.51 5.22 2.63
N ILE A 122 4.58 4.32 2.31
CA ILE A 122 3.87 3.50 3.29
C ILE A 122 4.27 2.05 3.04
N ASN A 123 4.76 1.39 4.07
CA ASN A 123 5.20 0.00 3.98
C ASN A 123 4.15 -0.91 4.61
N LEU A 124 3.74 -1.92 3.85
CA LEU A 124 2.84 -2.98 4.29
C LEU A 124 3.59 -4.29 4.31
N THR A 125 3.25 -5.15 5.25
CA THR A 125 3.72 -6.54 5.27
C THR A 125 2.59 -7.43 4.81
N ILE A 126 2.85 -8.26 3.80
CA ILE A 126 1.88 -9.21 3.28
C ILE A 126 2.37 -10.61 3.56
N LYS A 127 1.54 -11.39 4.23
CA LYS A 127 1.81 -12.80 4.50
C LYS A 127 0.82 -13.65 3.74
N GLU A 128 1.33 -14.66 3.03
CA GLU A 128 0.51 -15.56 2.23
C GLU A 128 0.79 -17.00 2.64
N TRP A 129 -0.27 -17.80 2.75
CA TRP A 129 -0.19 -19.20 3.03
C TRP A 129 -0.91 -19.97 1.92
N SER A 130 -0.17 -20.81 1.21
CA SER A 130 -0.73 -21.63 0.15
C SER A 130 -1.26 -22.94 0.72
N VAL A 131 -2.42 -23.38 0.20
CA VAL A 131 -2.95 -24.71 0.48
C VAL A 131 -2.63 -25.60 -0.71
N ASN A 132 -1.89 -26.65 -0.48
CA ASN A 132 -1.56 -27.62 -1.53
C ASN A 132 -2.63 -28.73 -1.59
#